data_1b6fa2a925a847b90081fd5fc74b0b1e
#
_entry.id   1b6fa2a925a847b90081fd5fc74b0b1e
#
_cell.length_a   1.000
_cell.length_b   1.000
_cell.length_c   1.000
_cell.angle_alpha   90.00
_cell.angle_beta   90.00
_cell.angle_gamma   90.00
#
_symmetry.space_group_name_H-M   'P 1'
#
loop_
_entity.id
_entity.type
_entity.pdbx_description
1 polymer ?
#
loop_
_entity_poly.entity_id
_entity_poly.type
_entity_poly.pdbx_seq_one_letter_code
_entity_poly.pdbx_strand_id
1 'polypeptide(L)'
;MLLAHAKAWHTYDKEFRQNQKGKVSIVVNAQWFEPKTDKEEDINAADRGMQWFLGWMAHPVFINGDYPEIMKARILEKSKAQGLPSRFVNTTFK
;
A
#
# COMPACT_ATOMS: atom_id res chain seq x y z
N MET A 1 1.14 0.01 -10.95
CA MET A 1 -0.11 -0.75 -10.71
C MET A 1 -1.16 0.06 -9.97
N LEU A 2 -0.90 0.59 -8.80
CA LEU A 2 -1.87 1.40 -8.02
C LEU A 2 -2.38 2.63 -8.79
N LEU A 3 -1.50 3.36 -9.45
CA LEU A 3 -1.89 4.52 -10.24
C LEU A 3 -2.79 4.14 -11.42
N ALA A 4 -2.51 3.01 -12.07
CA ALA A 4 -3.35 2.50 -13.14
C ALA A 4 -4.73 2.10 -12.63
N HIS A 5 -4.80 1.44 -11.47
CA HIS A 5 -6.07 1.12 -10.81
C HIS A 5 -6.87 2.38 -10.47
N ALA A 6 -6.24 3.39 -9.88
CA ALA A 6 -6.90 4.65 -9.55
C ALA A 6 -7.46 5.36 -10.79
N LYS A 7 -6.69 5.41 -11.87
CA LYS A 7 -7.15 5.97 -13.15
C LYS A 7 -8.33 5.20 -13.73
N ALA A 8 -8.27 3.88 -13.74
CA ALA A 8 -9.35 3.03 -14.22
C ALA A 8 -10.63 3.20 -13.38
N TRP A 9 -10.49 3.29 -12.05
CA TRP A 9 -11.61 3.54 -11.15
C TRP A 9 -12.29 4.89 -11.45
N HIS A 10 -11.50 5.96 -11.59
CA HIS A 10 -12.04 7.28 -11.92
C HIS A 10 -12.68 7.34 -13.30
N THR A 11 -12.10 6.69 -14.30
CA THR A 11 -12.71 6.60 -15.65
C THR A 11 -14.04 5.87 -15.58
N TYR A 12 -14.10 4.74 -14.88
CA TYR A 12 -15.35 4.00 -14.71
C TYR A 12 -16.40 4.84 -13.98
N ASP A 13 -16.03 5.48 -12.89
CA ASP A 13 -16.93 6.30 -12.08
C ASP A 13 -17.54 7.45 -12.90
N LYS A 14 -16.70 8.12 -13.68
CA LYS A 14 -17.10 9.29 -14.45
C LYS A 14 -17.91 8.95 -15.71
N GLU A 15 -17.54 7.90 -16.42
CA GLU A 15 -18.06 7.61 -17.76
C GLU A 15 -19.09 6.48 -17.80
N PHE A 16 -19.00 5.50 -16.91
CA PHE A 16 -19.78 4.26 -17.03
C PHE A 16 -20.68 3.95 -15.84
N ARG A 17 -20.33 4.37 -14.64
CA ARG A 17 -21.07 3.98 -13.42
C ARG A 17 -22.54 4.41 -13.47
N GLN A 18 -22.83 5.57 -14.03
CA GLN A 18 -24.18 6.09 -14.11
C GLN A 18 -25.12 5.16 -14.87
N ASN A 19 -24.63 4.52 -15.92
CA ASN A 19 -25.39 3.61 -16.77
C ASN A 19 -25.29 2.15 -16.30
N GLN A 20 -24.14 1.72 -15.83
CA GLN A 20 -23.87 0.34 -15.49
C GLN A 20 -24.08 0.02 -14.00
N LYS A 21 -23.96 0.99 -13.11
CA LYS A 21 -24.14 0.86 -11.65
C LYS A 21 -23.31 -0.26 -11.03
N GLY A 22 -22.12 -0.52 -11.59
CA GLY A 22 -21.21 -1.55 -11.13
C GLY A 22 -20.27 -1.08 -10.03
N LYS A 23 -19.39 -1.98 -9.60
CA LYS A 23 -18.33 -1.75 -8.62
C LYS A 23 -16.99 -2.11 -9.24
N VAL A 24 -15.96 -1.32 -8.94
CA VAL A 24 -14.59 -1.58 -9.37
C VAL A 24 -13.73 -1.75 -8.12
N SER A 25 -12.99 -2.83 -8.07
CA SER A 25 -12.06 -3.13 -7.01
C SER A 25 -10.78 -3.73 -7.57
N ILE A 26 -9.84 -4.04 -6.70
CA ILE A 26 -8.57 -4.67 -7.04
C ILE A 26 -8.41 -5.93 -6.20
N VAL A 27 -7.89 -6.99 -6.82
CA VAL A 27 -7.50 -8.20 -6.10
C VAL A 27 -6.09 -8.02 -5.57
N VAL A 28 -5.93 -8.18 -4.27
CA VAL A 28 -4.64 -8.09 -3.58
C VAL A 28 -4.26 -9.46 -3.05
N ASN A 29 -3.10 -9.95 -3.48
CA ASN A 29 -2.54 -11.18 -2.95
C ASN A 29 -1.97 -10.92 -1.56
N ALA A 30 -2.18 -11.84 -0.63
CA ALA A 30 -1.72 -11.72 0.75
C ALA A 30 -1.07 -13.02 1.23
N GLN A 31 -0.05 -12.88 2.05
CA GLN A 31 0.55 -13.97 2.82
C GLN A 31 0.46 -13.64 4.31
N TRP A 32 0.24 -14.64 5.11
CA TRP A 32 0.27 -14.50 6.56
C TRP A 32 1.71 -14.61 7.06
N PHE A 33 2.08 -13.74 7.99
CA PHE A 33 3.37 -13.76 8.68
C PHE A 33 3.13 -14.03 10.15
N GLU A 34 3.49 -15.22 10.60
CA GLU A 34 3.38 -15.61 11.99
C GLU A 34 4.67 -15.22 12.74
N PRO A 35 4.57 -14.61 13.93
CA PRO A 35 5.75 -14.36 14.75
C PRO A 35 6.41 -15.70 15.15
N LYS A 36 7.73 -15.74 15.09
CA LYS A 36 8.49 -16.94 15.45
C LYS A 36 8.36 -17.27 16.93
N THR A 37 8.28 -16.27 17.77
CA THR A 37 8.09 -16.38 19.23
C THR A 37 7.16 -15.28 19.72
N ASP A 38 6.75 -15.35 20.98
CA ASP A 38 5.94 -14.31 21.63
C ASP A 38 6.74 -13.06 22.03
N LYS A 39 7.99 -12.96 21.63
CA LYS A 39 8.80 -11.77 21.86
C LYS A 39 8.31 -10.61 21.03
N GLU A 40 8.35 -9.43 21.60
CA GLU A 40 7.90 -8.20 20.93
C GLU A 40 8.63 -7.96 19.60
N GLU A 41 9.91 -8.28 19.54
CA GLU A 41 10.72 -8.15 18.32
C GLU A 41 10.19 -9.01 17.17
N ASP A 42 9.80 -10.25 17.47
CA ASP A 42 9.26 -11.17 16.47
C ASP A 42 7.84 -10.78 16.05
N ILE A 43 7.02 -10.33 16.99
CA ILE A 43 5.68 -9.81 16.72
C ILE A 43 5.78 -8.59 15.80
N ASN A 44 6.65 -7.64 16.11
CA ASN A 44 6.87 -6.45 15.29
C ASN A 44 7.45 -6.80 13.91
N ALA A 45 8.29 -7.83 13.81
CA ALA A 45 8.81 -8.31 12.54
C ALA A 45 7.72 -8.92 11.66
N ALA A 46 6.83 -9.71 12.23
CA ALA A 46 5.67 -10.28 11.53
C ALA A 46 4.72 -9.17 11.03
N ASP A 47 4.42 -8.18 11.87
CA ASP A 47 3.60 -7.02 11.48
C ASP A 47 4.24 -6.25 10.33
N ARG A 48 5.54 -5.97 10.39
CA ARG A 48 6.25 -5.34 9.28
C ARG A 48 6.14 -6.16 7.98
N GLY A 49 6.24 -7.49 8.08
CA GLY A 49 6.03 -8.37 6.94
C GLY A 49 4.64 -8.20 6.32
N MET A 50 3.60 -8.17 7.13
CA MET A 50 2.23 -7.91 6.68
C MET A 50 2.09 -6.53 6.03
N GLN A 51 2.66 -5.49 6.63
CA GLN A 51 2.61 -4.14 6.08
C GLN A 51 3.34 -4.04 4.73
N TRP A 52 4.46 -4.73 4.56
CA TRP A 52 5.20 -4.73 3.30
C TRP A 52 4.54 -5.57 2.22
N PHE A 53 3.93 -6.66 2.56
CA PHE A 53 3.32 -7.57 1.59
C PHE A 53 1.89 -7.17 1.23
N LEU A 54 1.04 -7.08 2.22
CA LEU A 54 -0.37 -6.72 2.03
C LEU A 54 -0.58 -5.19 2.03
N GLY A 55 -0.01 -4.50 2.99
CA GLY A 55 -0.22 -3.07 3.19
C GLY A 55 0.25 -2.22 2.01
N TRP A 56 1.25 -2.65 1.28
CA TRP A 56 1.72 -1.95 0.08
C TRP A 56 0.59 -1.62 -0.89
N MET A 57 -0.26 -2.60 -1.16
CA MET A 57 -1.38 -2.43 -2.08
C MET A 57 -2.69 -2.06 -1.38
N ALA A 58 -2.97 -2.70 -0.25
CA ALA A 58 -4.23 -2.55 0.45
C ALA A 58 -4.37 -1.20 1.13
N HIS A 59 -3.31 -0.68 1.72
CA HIS A 59 -3.36 0.59 2.45
C HIS A 59 -3.71 1.78 1.55
N PRO A 60 -3.05 1.97 0.37
CA PRO A 60 -3.44 3.05 -0.54
C PRO A 60 -4.87 2.94 -1.06
N VAL A 61 -5.36 1.75 -1.31
CA VAL A 61 -6.69 1.54 -1.90
C VAL A 61 -7.81 1.67 -0.88
N PHE A 62 -7.64 1.09 0.33
CA PHE A 62 -8.73 0.90 1.27
C PHE A 62 -8.67 1.78 2.52
N ILE A 63 -7.52 2.38 2.81
CA ILE A 63 -7.36 3.16 4.04
C ILE A 63 -7.35 4.67 3.77
N ASN A 64 -6.28 5.21 3.19
CA ASN A 64 -6.12 6.67 3.07
C ASN A 64 -5.54 7.17 1.75
N GLY A 65 -5.35 6.31 0.76
CA GLY A 65 -4.75 6.68 -0.52
C GLY A 65 -3.24 6.89 -0.49
N ASP A 66 -2.55 6.38 0.54
CA ASP A 66 -1.09 6.48 0.68
C ASP A 66 -0.52 5.16 1.21
N TYR A 67 0.79 4.99 1.07
CA TYR A 67 1.50 3.82 1.60
C TYR A 67 1.50 3.79 3.12
N PRO A 68 1.67 2.60 3.76
CA PRO A 68 1.86 2.52 5.20
C PRO A 68 3.02 3.38 5.69
N GLU A 69 2.85 4.09 6.80
CA GLU A 69 3.89 4.96 7.36
C GLU A 69 5.19 4.22 7.66
N ILE A 70 5.11 2.97 8.12
CA ILE A 70 6.29 2.16 8.41
C ILE A 70 7.12 1.89 7.14
N MET A 71 6.48 1.73 5.98
CA MET A 71 7.18 1.58 4.71
C MET A 71 7.89 2.87 4.33
N LYS A 72 7.20 3.99 4.41
CA LYS A 72 7.79 5.30 4.07
C LYS A 72 8.98 5.61 4.96
N ALA A 73 8.84 5.41 6.26
CA ALA A 73 9.91 5.63 7.23
C ALA A 73 11.15 4.77 6.96
N ARG A 74 10.95 3.48 6.72
CA ARG A 74 12.06 2.54 6.44
C ARG A 74 12.78 2.85 5.13
N ILE A 75 12.04 3.16 4.08
CA ILE A 75 12.65 3.51 2.78
C ILE A 75 13.38 4.84 2.86
N LEU A 76 12.83 5.81 3.59
CA LEU A 76 13.51 7.08 3.82
C LEU A 76 14.82 6.89 4.59
N GLU A 77 14.81 6.10 5.66
CA GLU A 77 16.00 5.76 6.45
C GLU A 77 17.09 5.13 5.58
N LYS A 78 16.73 4.11 4.79
CA LYS A 78 17.67 3.42 3.90
C LYS A 78 18.18 4.32 2.77
N SER A 79 17.33 5.16 2.22
CA SER A 79 17.73 6.12 1.19
C SER A 79 18.72 7.14 1.73
N LYS A 80 18.50 7.67 2.93
CA LYS A 80 19.43 8.57 3.61
C LYS A 80 20.78 7.91 3.88
N ALA A 81 20.77 6.66 4.35
CA ALA A 81 22.00 5.91 4.60
C ALA A 81 22.84 5.69 3.33
N GLN A 82 22.21 5.67 2.16
CA GLN A 82 22.85 5.57 0.86
C GLN A 82 23.15 6.92 0.21
N GLY A 83 22.85 8.04 0.86
CA GLY A 83 23.01 9.38 0.31
C GLY A 83 22.04 9.69 -0.85
N LEU A 84 20.93 8.98 -0.94
CA LEU A 84 19.94 9.14 -2.00
C LEU A 84 18.72 9.93 -1.52
N PRO A 85 18.04 10.66 -2.43
CA PRO A 85 16.78 11.29 -2.08
C PRO A 85 15.70 10.23 -1.79
N SER A 86 14.66 10.61 -1.04
CA SER A 86 13.53 9.72 -0.79
C SER A 86 12.87 9.27 -2.09
N ARG A 87 12.58 7.99 -2.20
CA ARG A 87 11.87 7.42 -3.37
C ARG A 87 10.35 7.65 -3.31
N PHE A 88 9.84 8.05 -2.16
CA PHE A 88 8.45 8.47 -2.03
C PHE A 88 8.35 9.98 -2.20
N VAL A 89 8.03 10.37 -3.41
CA VAL A 89 7.56 11.73 -3.69
C VAL A 89 6.05 11.70 -3.41
N ASN A 90 5.50 12.78 -2.89
CA ASN A 90 4.07 12.96 -2.57
C ASN A 90 3.13 12.34 -3.63
N THR A 91 2.92 11.04 -3.55
CA THR A 91 1.98 10.32 -4.40
C THR A 91 0.72 10.04 -3.59
N THR A 92 -0.33 10.79 -3.87
CA THR A 92 -1.67 10.43 -3.41
C THR A 92 -2.36 9.63 -4.50
N PHE A 93 -2.86 8.45 -4.16
CA PHE A 93 -3.63 7.58 -5.06
C PHE A 93 -5.15 7.84 -4.95
N LYS A 94 -5.50 9.00 -4.50
CA LYS A 94 -6.91 9.44 -4.39
C LYS A 94 -7.54 9.69 -5.76
#